data_251eea58bf207c3fe4c6747ff117ee96
#
_entry.id   251eea58bf207c3fe4c6747ff117ee96
#
_cell.length_a   1.000
_cell.length_b   1.000
_cell.length_c   1.000
_cell.angle_alpha   90.00
_cell.angle_beta   90.00
_cell.angle_gamma   90.00
#
_symmetry.space_group_name_H-M   'P 1'
#
loop_
_entity.id
_entity.type
_entity.pdbx_description
1 polymer ?
#
loop_
_entity_poly.entity_id
_entity_poly.type
_entity_poly.pdbx_seq_one_letter_code
_entity_poly.pdbx_strand_id
1 'polypeptide(L)'
;MGQKVHPTGVRVGIIKDWNSKWYADSKDFANYLVEDQKIRKYVKKKLYAAGISKIEIERTAKFVKVNVLSAKPGIIIGKGGAGVESVKAELSKMIGKDVNLNIVEVKNADVDAQLVAENIAGQLERRISFRRAMKQCMQKSMKAGALGIKTSVSGRLGGADMARTEFYKEGTIPLQTLRADIDYGFAEADTTYGKIGVKVWIYKGEVLPTKKVEGGDK
;
A
#
# COMPACT_ATOMS: atom_id res chain seq x y z
N MET A 1 24.15 15.01 -3.30
CA MET A 1 23.07 14.55 -2.39
C MET A 1 22.98 13.03 -2.49
N GLY A 2 22.90 12.32 -1.35
CA GLY A 2 22.82 10.86 -1.33
C GLY A 2 21.50 10.30 -1.85
N GLN A 3 21.52 9.08 -2.33
CA GLN A 3 20.35 8.31 -2.73
C GLN A 3 19.42 8.07 -1.52
N LYS A 4 18.12 8.14 -1.75
CA LYS A 4 17.13 7.85 -0.70
C LYS A 4 16.69 6.39 -0.82
N VAL A 5 16.84 5.65 0.27
CA VAL A 5 16.41 4.24 0.35
C VAL A 5 14.88 4.19 0.48
N HIS A 6 14.29 3.11 -0.05
CA HIS A 6 12.86 2.87 0.09
C HIS A 6 12.48 2.68 1.57
N PRO A 7 11.54 3.46 2.12
CA PRO A 7 11.27 3.48 3.57
C PRO A 7 10.83 2.12 4.13
N THR A 8 10.04 1.36 3.38
CA THR A 8 9.62 0.02 3.77
C THR A 8 10.78 -0.96 3.65
N GLY A 9 11.56 -0.89 2.57
CA GLY A 9 12.67 -1.83 2.31
C GLY A 9 13.74 -1.79 3.40
N VAL A 10 14.11 -0.61 3.89
CA VAL A 10 15.13 -0.47 4.96
C VAL A 10 14.67 -1.01 6.31
N ARG A 11 13.36 -1.20 6.50
CA ARG A 11 12.72 -1.68 7.74
C ARG A 11 12.26 -3.13 7.69
N VAL A 12 12.42 -3.78 6.53
CA VAL A 12 12.12 -5.21 6.39
C VAL A 12 13.08 -6.02 7.26
N GLY A 13 12.52 -6.96 8.02
CA GLY A 13 13.28 -7.77 8.98
C GLY A 13 13.54 -7.10 10.33
N ILE A 14 13.20 -5.80 10.50
CA ILE A 14 13.31 -5.06 11.77
C ILE A 14 11.93 -4.84 12.37
N ILE A 15 11.08 -4.04 11.70
CA ILE A 15 9.71 -3.73 12.13
C ILE A 15 8.66 -4.05 11.08
N LYS A 16 9.04 -4.25 9.83
CA LYS A 16 8.17 -4.62 8.71
C LYS A 16 8.48 -6.05 8.28
N ASP A 17 7.44 -6.74 7.84
CA ASP A 17 7.53 -8.08 7.27
C ASP A 17 7.26 -8.04 5.76
N TRP A 18 7.54 -9.14 5.06
CA TRP A 18 7.35 -9.31 3.62
C TRP A 18 5.86 -9.39 3.27
N ASN A 19 5.54 -8.94 2.07
CA ASN A 19 4.19 -9.06 1.53
C ASN A 19 3.93 -10.42 0.87
N SER A 20 4.97 -11.15 0.50
CA SER A 20 4.91 -12.51 -0.02
C SER A 20 5.62 -13.44 0.96
N LYS A 21 4.86 -14.36 1.59
CA LYS A 21 5.34 -15.26 2.65
C LYS A 21 5.35 -16.68 2.11
N TRP A 22 6.41 -17.02 1.36
CA TRP A 22 6.64 -18.35 0.83
C TRP A 22 8.12 -18.59 0.53
N TYR A 23 8.47 -19.85 0.45
CA TYR A 23 9.77 -20.32 0.03
C TYR A 23 9.61 -21.21 -1.20
N ALA A 24 10.57 -21.17 -2.12
CA ALA A 24 10.62 -22.03 -3.29
C ALA A 24 12.05 -22.33 -3.69
N ASP A 25 12.27 -23.48 -4.31
CA ASP A 25 13.54 -23.83 -4.91
C ASP A 25 13.83 -22.93 -6.12
N SER A 26 15.10 -22.85 -6.52
CA SER A 26 15.55 -21.98 -7.62
C SER A 26 14.84 -22.25 -8.96
N LYS A 27 14.35 -23.48 -9.19
CA LYS A 27 13.59 -23.85 -10.39
C LYS A 27 12.20 -23.22 -10.44
N ASP A 28 11.50 -23.16 -9.29
CA ASP A 28 10.11 -22.72 -9.20
C ASP A 28 9.97 -21.27 -8.79
N PHE A 29 11.04 -20.68 -8.25
CA PHE A 29 11.04 -19.31 -7.72
C PHE A 29 10.56 -18.28 -8.76
N ALA A 30 11.10 -18.34 -9.99
CA ALA A 30 10.74 -17.42 -11.05
C ALA A 30 9.25 -17.51 -11.43
N ASN A 31 8.71 -18.74 -11.52
CA ASN A 31 7.31 -18.97 -11.84
C ASN A 31 6.38 -18.39 -10.77
N TYR A 32 6.68 -18.65 -9.48
CA TYR A 32 5.87 -18.14 -8.39
C TYR A 32 5.92 -16.61 -8.27
N LEU A 33 7.09 -16.00 -8.55
CA LEU A 33 7.22 -14.54 -8.56
C LEU A 33 6.36 -13.90 -9.67
N VAL A 34 6.37 -14.50 -10.86
CA VAL A 34 5.53 -14.02 -12.00
C VAL A 34 4.04 -14.20 -11.69
N GLU A 35 3.65 -15.33 -11.09
CA GLU A 35 2.27 -15.56 -10.65
C GLU A 35 1.83 -14.54 -9.61
N ASP A 36 2.65 -14.26 -8.58
CA ASP A 36 2.36 -13.26 -7.56
C ASP A 36 2.14 -11.87 -8.19
N GLN A 37 2.98 -11.50 -9.15
CA GLN A 37 2.82 -10.23 -9.85
C GLN A 37 1.53 -10.16 -10.67
N LYS A 38 1.13 -11.26 -11.32
CA LYS A 38 -0.16 -11.36 -12.02
C LYS A 38 -1.33 -11.21 -11.04
N ILE A 39 -1.30 -11.90 -9.90
CA ILE A 39 -2.31 -11.79 -8.85
C ILE A 39 -2.44 -10.34 -8.38
N ARG A 40 -1.33 -9.69 -8.01
CA ARG A 40 -1.33 -8.31 -7.52
C ARG A 40 -1.91 -7.34 -8.55
N LYS A 41 -1.48 -7.42 -9.80
CA LYS A 41 -1.98 -6.58 -10.88
C LYS A 41 -3.48 -6.79 -11.14
N TYR A 42 -3.92 -8.05 -11.18
CA TYR A 42 -5.31 -8.40 -11.42
C TYR A 42 -6.22 -7.89 -10.29
N VAL A 43 -5.89 -8.22 -9.03
CA VAL A 43 -6.66 -7.81 -7.85
C VAL A 43 -6.72 -6.27 -7.76
N LYS A 44 -5.59 -5.59 -7.96
CA LYS A 44 -5.53 -4.12 -7.91
C LYS A 44 -6.40 -3.48 -9.01
N LYS A 45 -6.37 -4.02 -10.23
CA LYS A 45 -7.16 -3.50 -11.36
C LYS A 45 -8.66 -3.74 -11.16
N LYS A 46 -9.05 -4.95 -10.76
CA LYS A 46 -10.47 -5.33 -10.61
C LYS A 46 -11.14 -4.65 -9.41
N LEU A 47 -10.42 -4.50 -8.31
CA LEU A 47 -10.94 -4.02 -7.04
C LEU A 47 -10.44 -2.62 -6.67
N TYR A 48 -10.03 -1.82 -7.65
CA TYR A 48 -9.48 -0.47 -7.40
C TYR A 48 -10.45 0.43 -6.62
N ALA A 49 -11.75 0.36 -6.91
CA ALA A 49 -12.80 1.13 -6.25
C ALA A 49 -12.95 0.81 -4.75
N ALA A 50 -12.52 -0.36 -4.32
CA ALA A 50 -12.58 -0.78 -2.92
C ALA A 50 -11.45 -0.19 -2.05
N GLY A 51 -10.46 0.48 -2.64
CA GLY A 51 -9.33 1.05 -1.94
C GLY A 51 -8.45 -0.03 -1.31
N ILE A 52 -7.59 -0.65 -2.11
CA ILE A 52 -6.68 -1.71 -1.64
C ILE A 52 -5.40 -1.08 -1.13
N SER A 53 -5.13 -1.27 0.15
CA SER A 53 -3.89 -0.86 0.82
C SER A 53 -2.75 -1.82 0.47
N LYS A 54 -2.93 -3.11 0.78
CA LYS A 54 -1.90 -4.14 0.72
C LYS A 54 -2.47 -5.45 0.22
N ILE A 55 -1.65 -6.24 -0.47
CA ILE A 55 -1.97 -7.62 -0.85
C ILE A 55 -0.86 -8.50 -0.31
N GLU A 56 -1.19 -9.37 0.63
CA GLU A 56 -0.27 -10.36 1.18
C GLU A 56 -0.57 -11.72 0.58
N ILE A 57 0.48 -12.44 0.19
CA ILE A 57 0.36 -13.74 -0.48
C ILE A 57 1.14 -14.77 0.32
N GLU A 58 0.44 -15.80 0.77
CA GLU A 58 1.01 -16.96 1.43
C GLU A 58 0.82 -18.17 0.51
N ARG A 59 1.87 -18.94 0.29
CA ARG A 59 1.81 -20.15 -0.55
C ARG A 59 2.05 -21.39 0.27
N THR A 60 1.20 -22.36 0.06
CA THR A 60 1.34 -23.73 0.55
C THR A 60 1.43 -24.66 -0.66
N ALA A 61 1.85 -25.88 -0.49
CA ALA A 61 1.97 -26.85 -1.58
C ALA A 61 0.66 -27.03 -2.38
N LYS A 62 -0.49 -27.00 -1.70
CA LYS A 62 -1.80 -27.29 -2.30
C LYS A 62 -2.61 -26.04 -2.67
N PHE A 63 -2.47 -24.93 -1.97
CA PHE A 63 -3.29 -23.74 -2.17
C PHE A 63 -2.50 -22.45 -1.99
N VAL A 64 -3.02 -21.36 -2.56
CA VAL A 64 -2.50 -20.01 -2.44
C VAL A 64 -3.49 -19.19 -1.63
N LYS A 65 -3.04 -18.61 -0.51
CA LYS A 65 -3.84 -17.73 0.33
C LYS A 65 -3.49 -16.28 0.00
N VAL A 66 -4.49 -15.50 -0.36
CA VAL A 66 -4.35 -14.09 -0.70
C VAL A 66 -5.13 -13.26 0.31
N ASN A 67 -4.42 -12.51 1.14
CA ASN A 67 -5.02 -11.58 2.09
C ASN A 67 -5.05 -10.18 1.45
N VAL A 68 -6.24 -9.63 1.25
CA VAL A 68 -6.44 -8.31 0.67
C VAL A 68 -6.86 -7.34 1.77
N LEU A 69 -6.00 -6.36 2.08
CA LEU A 69 -6.30 -5.29 3.01
C LEU A 69 -7.02 -4.17 2.26
N SER A 70 -8.27 -3.86 2.62
CA SER A 70 -9.12 -2.90 1.92
C SER A 70 -9.79 -1.93 2.89
N ALA A 71 -9.99 -0.69 2.43
CA ALA A 71 -10.75 0.32 3.17
C ALA A 71 -12.28 0.10 3.10
N LYS A 72 -12.75 -0.59 2.04
CA LYS A 72 -14.18 -0.82 1.81
C LYS A 72 -14.45 -2.29 1.49
N PRO A 73 -14.39 -3.19 2.47
CA PRO A 73 -14.54 -4.63 2.26
C PRO A 73 -15.90 -5.00 1.66
N GLY A 74 -16.95 -4.26 1.96
CA GLY A 74 -18.29 -4.51 1.42
C GLY A 74 -18.39 -4.47 -0.11
N ILE A 75 -17.57 -3.64 -0.77
CA ILE A 75 -17.51 -3.57 -2.23
C ILE A 75 -16.91 -4.86 -2.82
N ILE A 76 -15.94 -5.46 -2.12
CA ILE A 76 -15.28 -6.69 -2.56
C ILE A 76 -16.21 -7.89 -2.33
N ILE A 77 -16.86 -7.92 -1.16
CA ILE A 77 -17.74 -9.04 -0.78
C ILE A 77 -18.94 -9.10 -1.71
N GLY A 78 -19.54 -7.94 -2.02
CA GLY A 78 -20.74 -7.87 -2.86
C GLY A 78 -21.98 -8.46 -2.19
N LYS A 79 -23.06 -8.56 -2.92
CA LYS A 79 -24.31 -9.15 -2.43
C LYS A 79 -24.16 -10.66 -2.20
N GLY A 80 -24.35 -11.11 -0.96
CA GLY A 80 -24.29 -12.53 -0.62
C GLY A 80 -22.93 -13.21 -0.83
N GLY A 81 -21.81 -12.46 -0.94
CA GLY A 81 -20.49 -13.04 -1.16
C GLY A 81 -20.13 -13.33 -2.63
N ALA A 82 -21.02 -13.08 -3.58
CA ALA A 82 -20.81 -13.38 -5.01
C ALA A 82 -19.56 -12.66 -5.60
N GLY A 83 -19.22 -11.49 -5.09
CA GLY A 83 -18.02 -10.75 -5.50
C GLY A 83 -16.73 -11.51 -5.21
N VAL A 84 -16.60 -12.05 -4.00
CA VAL A 84 -15.43 -12.84 -3.57
C VAL A 84 -15.33 -14.14 -4.39
N GLU A 85 -16.44 -14.84 -4.57
CA GLU A 85 -16.46 -16.09 -5.33
C GLU A 85 -16.06 -15.89 -6.79
N SER A 86 -16.54 -14.82 -7.44
CA SER A 86 -16.13 -14.46 -8.80
C SER A 86 -14.62 -14.23 -8.90
N VAL A 87 -14.05 -13.41 -7.97
CA VAL A 87 -12.61 -13.12 -7.96
C VAL A 87 -11.80 -14.38 -7.67
N LYS A 88 -12.26 -15.23 -6.72
CA LYS A 88 -11.63 -16.52 -6.40
C LYS A 88 -11.59 -17.44 -7.62
N ALA A 89 -12.71 -17.62 -8.32
CA ALA A 89 -12.79 -18.46 -9.50
C ALA A 89 -11.87 -18.00 -10.64
N GLU A 90 -11.79 -16.68 -10.87
CA GLU A 90 -10.92 -16.11 -11.90
C GLU A 90 -9.43 -16.27 -11.52
N LEU A 91 -9.06 -16.05 -10.25
CA LEU A 91 -7.71 -16.28 -9.77
C LEU A 91 -7.30 -17.75 -9.85
N SER A 92 -8.18 -18.67 -9.48
CA SER A 92 -7.93 -20.12 -9.59
C SER A 92 -7.71 -20.55 -11.03
N LYS A 93 -8.48 -20.01 -11.99
CA LYS A 93 -8.27 -20.24 -13.43
C LYS A 93 -6.93 -19.70 -13.94
N MET A 94 -6.50 -18.55 -13.41
CA MET A 94 -5.25 -17.91 -13.82
C MET A 94 -4.01 -18.66 -13.33
N ILE A 95 -4.08 -19.24 -12.13
CA ILE A 95 -2.93 -19.86 -11.44
C ILE A 95 -2.92 -21.38 -11.64
N GLY A 96 -4.08 -21.99 -11.90
CA GLY A 96 -4.22 -23.46 -11.97
C GLY A 96 -4.16 -24.16 -10.60
N LYS A 97 -4.31 -23.41 -9.49
CA LYS A 97 -4.33 -23.90 -8.11
C LYS A 97 -5.52 -23.31 -7.35
N ASP A 98 -5.90 -23.98 -6.28
CA ASP A 98 -6.92 -23.43 -5.38
C ASP A 98 -6.44 -22.14 -4.71
N VAL A 99 -7.28 -21.10 -4.77
CA VAL A 99 -7.03 -19.81 -4.15
C VAL A 99 -7.99 -19.60 -2.98
N ASN A 100 -7.44 -19.27 -1.82
CA ASN A 100 -8.21 -18.81 -0.68
C ASN A 100 -8.08 -17.29 -0.54
N LEU A 101 -9.19 -16.57 -0.71
CA LEU A 101 -9.20 -15.10 -0.66
C LEU A 101 -9.76 -14.65 0.69
N ASN A 102 -8.93 -13.98 1.49
CA ASN A 102 -9.33 -13.34 2.73
C ASN A 102 -9.36 -11.82 2.55
N ILE A 103 -10.38 -11.18 3.08
CA ILE A 103 -10.54 -9.74 3.06
C ILE A 103 -10.36 -9.24 4.50
N VAL A 104 -9.42 -8.31 4.67
CA VAL A 104 -9.13 -7.68 5.96
C VAL A 104 -9.45 -6.20 5.86
N GLU A 105 -10.23 -5.70 6.79
CA GLU A 105 -10.58 -4.28 6.83
C GLU A 105 -9.45 -3.43 7.37
N VAL A 106 -9.17 -2.32 6.70
CA VAL A 106 -8.26 -1.28 7.19
C VAL A 106 -9.07 -0.28 8.00
N LYS A 107 -8.92 -0.32 9.33
CA LYS A 107 -9.71 0.52 10.26
C LYS A 107 -9.61 2.02 9.95
N ASN A 108 -8.40 2.53 9.68
CA ASN A 108 -8.12 3.94 9.46
C ASN A 108 -7.48 4.15 8.08
N ALA A 109 -8.30 4.38 7.05
CA ALA A 109 -7.83 4.62 5.69
C ALA A 109 -6.98 5.90 5.55
N ASP A 110 -7.25 6.91 6.35
CA ASP A 110 -6.52 8.20 6.33
C ASP A 110 -5.11 8.12 6.96
N VAL A 111 -4.77 7.00 7.63
CA VAL A 111 -3.42 6.74 8.19
C VAL A 111 -2.66 5.69 7.37
N ASP A 112 -3.25 5.22 6.27
CA ASP A 112 -2.60 4.32 5.33
C ASP A 112 -2.01 5.10 4.16
N ALA A 113 -0.69 5.01 3.98
CA ALA A 113 0.02 5.83 3.00
C ALA A 113 -0.38 5.52 1.55
N GLN A 114 -0.70 4.26 1.23
CA GLN A 114 -1.11 3.87 -0.11
C GLN A 114 -2.48 4.44 -0.46
N LEU A 115 -3.44 4.36 0.47
CA LEU A 115 -4.79 4.88 0.28
C LEU A 115 -4.81 6.40 0.18
N VAL A 116 -3.99 7.08 0.98
CA VAL A 116 -3.82 8.54 0.90
C VAL A 116 -3.19 8.95 -0.43
N ALA A 117 -2.19 8.20 -0.94
CA ALA A 117 -1.57 8.47 -2.23
C ALA A 117 -2.59 8.33 -3.38
N GLU A 118 -3.40 7.28 -3.36
CA GLU A 118 -4.47 7.06 -4.35
C GLU A 118 -5.58 8.09 -4.27
N ASN A 119 -5.91 8.57 -3.06
CA ASN A 119 -6.88 9.65 -2.88
C ASN A 119 -6.37 10.96 -3.50
N ILE A 120 -5.09 11.30 -3.27
CA ILE A 120 -4.47 12.48 -3.90
C ILE A 120 -4.48 12.32 -5.43
N ALA A 121 -4.07 11.15 -5.95
CA ALA A 121 -4.07 10.86 -7.38
C ALA A 121 -5.46 11.04 -8.01
N GLY A 122 -6.49 10.46 -7.40
CA GLY A 122 -7.87 10.60 -7.88
C GLY A 122 -8.41 12.04 -7.82
N GLN A 123 -7.93 12.86 -6.86
CA GLN A 123 -8.27 14.29 -6.84
C GLN A 123 -7.57 15.05 -7.98
N LEU A 124 -6.32 14.71 -8.31
CA LEU A 124 -5.58 15.30 -9.44
C LEU A 124 -6.23 14.96 -10.79
N GLU A 125 -6.70 13.73 -10.98
CA GLU A 125 -7.46 13.31 -12.17
C GLU A 125 -8.77 14.10 -12.35
N ARG A 126 -9.41 14.45 -11.23
CA ARG A 126 -10.59 15.32 -11.21
C ARG A 126 -10.26 16.82 -11.35
N ARG A 127 -9.03 17.15 -11.72
CA ARG A 127 -8.55 18.53 -11.94
C ARG A 127 -8.60 19.42 -10.69
N ILE A 128 -8.56 18.86 -9.49
CA ILE A 128 -8.41 19.62 -8.27
C ILE A 128 -6.95 20.12 -8.17
N SER A 129 -6.78 21.37 -7.72
CA SER A 129 -5.44 21.94 -7.53
C SER A 129 -4.59 21.04 -6.62
N PHE A 130 -3.39 20.69 -7.06
CA PHE A 130 -2.47 19.82 -6.33
C PHE A 130 -2.16 20.33 -4.90
N ARG A 131 -2.06 21.66 -4.73
CA ARG A 131 -1.83 22.28 -3.42
C ARG A 131 -2.99 22.00 -2.46
N ARG A 132 -4.22 22.12 -2.95
CA ARG A 132 -5.43 21.86 -2.16
C ARG A 132 -5.56 20.37 -1.84
N ALA A 133 -5.36 19.50 -2.83
CA ALA A 133 -5.41 18.04 -2.64
C ALA A 133 -4.40 17.56 -1.58
N MET A 134 -3.15 17.99 -1.68
CA MET A 134 -2.10 17.62 -0.73
C MET A 134 -2.43 18.11 0.69
N LYS A 135 -2.75 19.41 0.87
CA LYS A 135 -3.05 19.98 2.19
C LYS A 135 -4.27 19.33 2.83
N GLN A 136 -5.34 19.08 2.07
CA GLN A 136 -6.55 18.45 2.57
C GLN A 136 -6.27 17.02 3.06
N CYS A 137 -5.51 16.22 2.31
CA CYS A 137 -5.17 14.86 2.70
C CYS A 137 -4.24 14.87 3.93
N MET A 138 -3.27 15.79 4.00
CA MET A 138 -2.38 15.93 5.16
C MET A 138 -3.18 16.24 6.43
N GLN A 139 -4.08 17.21 6.39
CA GLN A 139 -4.92 17.57 7.54
C GLN A 139 -5.80 16.38 8.00
N LYS A 140 -6.36 15.59 7.07
CA LYS A 140 -7.12 14.38 7.41
C LYS A 140 -6.25 13.35 8.13
N SER A 141 -5.06 13.06 7.60
CA SER A 141 -4.14 12.11 8.21
C SER A 141 -3.68 12.56 9.61
N MET A 142 -3.38 13.84 9.80
CA MET A 142 -3.02 14.36 11.12
C MET A 142 -4.18 14.28 12.11
N LYS A 143 -5.42 14.59 11.69
CA LYS A 143 -6.62 14.42 12.53
C LYS A 143 -6.90 12.95 12.87
N ALA A 144 -6.56 12.02 11.97
CA ALA A 144 -6.71 10.58 12.19
C ALA A 144 -5.62 9.97 13.09
N GLY A 145 -4.69 10.80 13.62
CA GLY A 145 -3.69 10.39 14.62
C GLY A 145 -2.30 10.08 14.05
N ALA A 146 -1.99 10.47 12.82
CA ALA A 146 -0.61 10.40 12.32
C ALA A 146 0.28 11.41 13.07
N LEU A 147 1.49 11.02 13.46
CA LEU A 147 2.47 11.90 14.13
C LEU A 147 3.24 12.78 13.15
N GLY A 148 3.21 12.43 11.88
CA GLY A 148 3.79 13.22 10.81
C GLY A 148 3.46 12.66 9.44
N ILE A 149 3.37 13.56 8.47
CA ILE A 149 3.11 13.23 7.08
C ILE A 149 3.96 14.07 6.14
N LYS A 150 4.45 13.42 5.08
CA LYS A 150 5.09 14.09 3.94
C LYS A 150 4.42 13.61 2.67
N THR A 151 4.01 14.54 1.85
CA THR A 151 3.48 14.28 0.51
C THR A 151 4.39 14.92 -0.52
N SER A 152 4.60 14.25 -1.64
CA SER A 152 5.38 14.75 -2.78
C SER A 152 4.66 14.42 -4.07
N VAL A 153 4.53 15.41 -4.92
CA VAL A 153 3.88 15.28 -6.23
C VAL A 153 4.86 15.74 -7.30
N SER A 154 5.05 14.92 -8.32
CA SER A 154 6.07 15.16 -9.38
C SER A 154 5.42 14.97 -10.75
N GLY A 155 5.69 15.91 -11.67
CA GLY A 155 5.18 15.89 -13.03
C GLY A 155 4.82 17.28 -13.55
N ARG A 156 3.99 17.34 -14.58
CA ARG A 156 3.47 18.60 -15.16
C ARG A 156 2.31 19.14 -14.29
N LEU A 157 2.67 19.74 -13.17
CA LEU A 157 1.71 20.22 -12.17
C LEU A 157 0.89 21.39 -12.71
N GLY A 158 -0.43 21.21 -12.75
CA GLY A 158 -1.37 22.21 -13.27
C GLY A 158 -1.28 22.40 -14.79
N GLY A 159 -0.68 21.45 -15.52
CA GLY A 159 -0.52 21.52 -16.97
C GLY A 159 0.71 22.34 -17.43
N ALA A 160 1.61 22.70 -16.53
CA ALA A 160 2.84 23.40 -16.87
C ALA A 160 3.69 22.60 -17.85
N ASP A 161 4.37 23.26 -18.80
CA ASP A 161 5.22 22.59 -19.80
C ASP A 161 6.42 21.90 -19.16
N MET A 162 7.05 22.55 -18.18
CA MET A 162 8.16 21.97 -17.44
C MET A 162 7.66 21.20 -16.22
N ALA A 163 8.07 19.94 -16.13
CA ALA A 163 7.80 19.13 -14.95
C ALA A 163 8.59 19.65 -13.74
N ARG A 164 7.95 19.60 -12.58
CA ARG A 164 8.59 19.93 -11.32
C ARG A 164 8.08 19.03 -10.20
N THR A 165 8.80 19.03 -9.09
CA THR A 165 8.43 18.31 -7.88
C THR A 165 8.09 19.31 -6.78
N GLU A 166 6.91 19.16 -6.21
CA GLU A 166 6.45 19.93 -5.06
C GLU A 166 6.24 18.97 -3.89
N PHE A 167 6.62 19.39 -2.69
CA PHE A 167 6.39 18.57 -1.50
C PHE A 167 5.95 19.44 -0.31
N TYR A 168 5.11 18.85 0.52
CA TYR A 168 4.71 19.43 1.80
C TYR A 168 4.96 18.41 2.91
N LYS A 169 5.27 18.90 4.09
CA LYS A 169 5.47 18.09 5.29
C LYS A 169 4.79 18.75 6.48
N GLU A 170 4.26 17.93 7.37
CA GLU A 170 3.67 18.34 8.63
C GLU A 170 4.03 17.31 9.70
N GLY A 171 4.38 17.77 10.90
CA GLY A 171 4.88 16.91 11.97
C GLY A 171 6.30 16.38 11.74
N THR A 172 6.66 15.35 12.48
CA THR A 172 7.99 14.72 12.48
C THR A 172 8.01 13.47 11.60
N ILE A 173 9.06 13.32 10.77
CA ILE A 173 9.21 12.13 9.91
C ILE A 173 10.67 11.68 9.94
N PRO A 174 11.05 10.84 10.91
CA PRO A 174 12.42 10.40 11.10
C PRO A 174 12.75 9.25 10.14
N LEU A 175 13.06 9.55 8.87
CA LEU A 175 13.31 8.53 7.82
C LEU A 175 14.51 7.64 8.13
N GLN A 176 15.50 8.15 8.85
CA GLN A 176 16.74 7.42 9.20
C GLN A 176 16.58 6.51 10.42
N THR A 177 15.59 6.75 11.27
CA THR A 177 15.34 5.95 12.47
C THR A 177 14.68 4.64 12.09
N LEU A 178 15.37 3.51 12.26
CA LEU A 178 14.89 2.19 11.83
C LEU A 178 13.70 1.70 12.66
N ARG A 179 13.63 2.07 13.95
CA ARG A 179 12.51 1.74 14.83
C ARG A 179 11.24 2.57 14.57
N ALA A 180 11.33 3.63 13.76
CA ALA A 180 10.18 4.46 13.40
C ALA A 180 9.27 3.71 12.41
N ASP A 181 8.00 3.54 12.75
CA ASP A 181 7.01 2.96 11.85
C ASP A 181 6.57 4.00 10.82
N ILE A 182 7.23 3.96 9.66
CA ILE A 182 6.92 4.81 8.52
C ILE A 182 6.25 3.95 7.46
N ASP A 183 5.02 4.34 7.12
CA ASP A 183 4.30 3.78 6.00
C ASP A 183 4.57 4.60 4.75
N TYR A 184 4.64 3.92 3.60
CA TYR A 184 4.97 4.53 2.32
C TYR A 184 3.98 4.08 1.25
N GLY A 185 3.43 5.04 0.53
CA GLY A 185 2.53 4.83 -0.60
C GLY A 185 3.01 5.54 -1.85
N PHE A 186 2.77 4.89 -2.99
CA PHE A 186 3.02 5.44 -4.31
C PHE A 186 1.79 5.24 -5.19
N ALA A 187 1.38 6.31 -5.87
CA ALA A 187 0.30 6.27 -6.85
C ALA A 187 0.63 7.16 -8.05
N GLU A 188 0.07 6.82 -9.19
CA GLU A 188 0.14 7.63 -10.41
C GLU A 188 -1.23 8.17 -10.72
N ALA A 189 -1.32 9.47 -11.05
CA ALA A 189 -2.52 10.11 -11.55
C ALA A 189 -2.41 10.27 -13.06
N ASP A 190 -3.39 9.75 -13.79
CA ASP A 190 -3.46 9.89 -15.24
C ASP A 190 -4.18 11.19 -15.60
N THR A 191 -3.41 12.20 -16.00
CA THR A 191 -3.94 13.49 -16.40
C THR A 191 -3.85 13.71 -17.92
N THR A 192 -4.61 14.66 -18.44
CA THR A 192 -4.57 15.02 -19.88
C THR A 192 -3.19 15.46 -20.36
N TYR A 193 -2.33 15.93 -19.46
CA TYR A 193 -0.95 16.38 -19.76
C TYR A 193 0.12 15.35 -19.47
N GLY A 194 -0.26 14.13 -19.09
CA GLY A 194 0.64 13.03 -18.76
C GLY A 194 0.45 12.53 -17.33
N LYS A 195 1.31 11.61 -16.92
CA LYS A 195 1.26 11.01 -15.58
C LYS A 195 1.90 11.92 -14.55
N ILE A 196 1.27 12.02 -13.39
CA ILE A 196 1.78 12.70 -12.21
C ILE A 196 2.02 11.66 -11.13
N GLY A 197 3.28 11.52 -10.68
CA GLY A 197 3.64 10.62 -9.60
C GLY A 197 3.38 11.24 -8.23
N VAL A 198 2.68 10.51 -7.37
CA VAL A 198 2.37 10.89 -6.00
C VAL A 198 3.08 9.96 -5.04
N LYS A 199 3.85 10.50 -4.10
CA LYS A 199 4.54 9.75 -3.03
C LYS A 199 4.08 10.29 -1.69
N VAL A 200 3.75 9.38 -0.77
CA VAL A 200 3.28 9.72 0.58
C VAL A 200 4.08 8.92 1.60
N TRP A 201 4.50 9.59 2.67
CA TRP A 201 5.13 8.99 3.85
C TRP A 201 4.30 9.39 5.06
N ILE A 202 3.89 8.42 5.86
CA ILE A 202 3.13 8.62 7.10
C ILE A 202 3.89 8.00 8.25
N TYR A 203 4.17 8.79 9.26
CA TYR A 203 4.80 8.34 10.49
C TYR A 203 3.74 8.03 11.54
N LYS A 204 3.72 6.78 12.01
CA LYS A 204 2.74 6.25 12.97
C LYS A 204 3.26 6.21 14.42
N GLY A 205 4.57 6.33 14.60
CA GLY A 205 5.22 6.25 15.91
C GLY A 205 6.44 5.33 15.90
N GLU A 206 7.03 5.10 17.06
CA GLU A 206 8.17 4.20 17.23
C GLU A 206 7.71 2.84 17.73
N VAL A 207 8.27 1.79 17.16
CA VAL A 207 8.09 0.41 17.63
C VAL A 207 9.31 0.04 18.45
N LEU A 208 9.15 -0.02 19.77
CA LEU A 208 10.19 -0.47 20.67
C LEU A 208 10.12 -1.99 20.82
N PRO A 209 11.28 -2.68 20.95
CA PRO A 209 11.28 -4.10 21.23
C PRO A 209 10.62 -4.35 22.59
N THR A 210 9.52 -5.07 22.61
CA THR A 210 8.96 -5.58 23.87
C THR A 210 9.99 -6.56 24.47
N LYS A 211 10.50 -6.25 25.66
CA LYS A 211 11.26 -7.23 26.43
C LYS A 211 10.35 -8.45 26.61
N LYS A 212 10.72 -9.58 26.04
CA LYS A 212 10.15 -10.87 26.46
C LYS A 212 10.47 -10.97 27.94
N VAL A 213 9.46 -10.84 28.79
CA VAL A 213 9.57 -11.27 30.18
C VAL A 213 9.69 -12.78 30.06
N GLU A 214 10.93 -13.29 30.11
CA GLU A 214 11.16 -14.70 30.38
C GLU A 214 10.54 -14.93 31.77
N GLY A 215 9.37 -15.57 31.76
CA GLY A 215 8.73 -16.03 32.97
C GLY A 215 9.70 -16.99 33.65
N GLY A 216 10.29 -16.51 34.73
CA GLY A 216 11.04 -17.40 35.63
C GLY A 216 10.07 -18.39 36.21
N ASP A 217 10.09 -19.60 35.73
CA ASP A 217 9.58 -20.75 36.46
C ASP A 217 10.42 -20.89 37.73
N LYS A 218 9.77 -20.70 38.86
CA LYS A 218 10.20 -21.21 40.16
C LYS A 218 9.32 -22.37 40.53
#